data_db1a9d7ebb0e6731d968081bb36c8d43
#
_entry.id   db1a9d7ebb0e6731d968081bb36c8d43
#
_cell.length_a   1.000
_cell.length_b   1.000
_cell.length_c   1.000
_cell.angle_alpha   90.00
_cell.angle_beta   90.00
_cell.angle_gamma   90.00
#
_symmetry.space_group_name_H-M   'P 1'
#
loop_
_entity.id
_entity.type
_entity.pdbx_description
1 polymer ?
#
loop_
_entity_poly.entity_id
_entity_poly.type
_entity_poly.pdbx_seq_one_letter_code
_entity_poly.pdbx_strand_id
1 'polypeptide(L)' 'MSFPVLIEEFVGPKGRGHAMILMREDGAFEGLILRTDRASQLDHACWEHRIEDYEVCAVSETLLPVEEMINEELGL' A
#
# COMPACT_ATOMS: atom_id res chain seq x y z
N MET A 1 -17.73 10.61 -7.78
CA MET A 1 -16.52 10.07 -7.16
C MET A 1 -16.21 8.70 -7.76
N SER A 2 -14.99 8.48 -8.18
CA SER A 2 -14.63 7.20 -8.77
C SER A 2 -13.85 6.34 -7.77
N PHE A 3 -14.05 5.03 -7.85
CA PHE A 3 -13.38 4.08 -6.98
C PHE A 3 -12.33 3.32 -7.77
N PRO A 4 -11.28 2.84 -7.09
CA PRO A 4 -11.03 2.97 -5.65
C PRO A 4 -10.55 4.37 -5.27
N VAL A 5 -10.73 4.72 -4.00
CA VAL A 5 -10.30 6.02 -3.46
C VAL A 5 -9.09 5.80 -2.56
N LEU A 6 -8.04 6.58 -2.77
CA LEU A 6 -6.85 6.50 -1.92
C LEU A 6 -7.17 7.09 -0.56
N ILE A 7 -6.95 6.30 0.49
CA ILE A 7 -7.22 6.72 1.87
C ILE A 7 -5.94 7.12 2.57
N GLU A 8 -4.88 6.32 2.41
CA GLU A 8 -3.65 6.56 3.15
C GLU A 8 -2.46 5.96 2.40
N GLU A 9 -1.30 6.60 2.52
CA GLU A 9 -0.05 6.09 1.97
C GLU A 9 0.96 5.89 3.08
N PHE A 10 1.81 4.88 2.92
CA PHE A 10 2.86 4.56 3.88
C PHE A 10 4.19 4.43 3.14
N VAL A 11 5.25 4.92 3.77
CA VAL A 11 6.60 4.76 3.23
C VAL A 11 7.42 4.06 4.30
N GLY A 12 8.08 2.98 3.92
CA GLY A 12 8.91 2.22 4.83
C GLY A 12 10.18 2.97 5.22
N PRO A 13 10.87 2.51 6.25
CA PRO A 13 12.09 3.15 6.72
C PRO A 13 13.12 3.26 5.59
N LYS A 14 13.74 4.44 5.47
CA LYS A 14 14.77 4.68 4.46
C LYS A 14 14.27 4.46 3.03
N GLY A 15 12.99 4.63 2.80
CA GLY A 15 12.41 4.43 1.48
C GLY A 15 12.40 3.00 1.00
N ARG A 16 12.43 2.05 1.90
CA ARG A 16 12.57 0.63 1.58
C ARG A 16 11.26 -0.10 1.42
N GLY A 17 10.26 0.58 0.96
CA GLY A 17 8.96 -0.02 0.72
C GLY A 17 7.91 1.06 0.65
N HIS A 18 6.82 0.75 0.01
CA HIS A 18 5.71 1.69 -0.13
C HIS A 18 4.41 0.91 -0.06
N ALA A 19 3.42 1.49 0.57
CA ALA A 19 2.11 0.86 0.68
C ALA A 19 1.01 1.91 0.61
N MET A 20 -0.19 1.46 0.32
CA MET A 20 -1.32 2.34 0.27
C MET A 20 -2.58 1.58 0.69
N ILE A 21 -3.55 2.33 1.18
CA ILE A 21 -4.87 1.77 1.48
C ILE A 21 -5.88 2.44 0.56
N LEU A 22 -6.64 1.63 -0.13
CA LEU A 22 -7.69 2.09 -1.02
C LEU A 22 -9.04 1.66 -0.46
N MET A 23 -10.03 2.54 -0.62
CA MET A 23 -11.40 2.18 -0.29
C MET A 23 -12.09 1.71 -1.56
N ARG A 24 -12.67 0.53 -1.51
CA ARG A 24 -13.37 -0.08 -2.64
C ARG A 24 -14.79 0.44 -2.72
N GLU A 25 -15.40 0.20 -3.86
CA GLU A 25 -16.79 0.61 -4.08
C GLU A 25 -17.75 -0.04 -3.09
N ASP A 26 -17.44 -1.24 -2.64
CA ASP A 26 -18.27 -1.96 -1.65
C ASP A 26 -18.03 -1.49 -0.22
N GLY A 27 -17.15 -0.51 -0.02
CA GLY A 27 -16.89 0.03 1.30
C GLY A 27 -15.76 -0.66 2.06
N ALA A 28 -15.20 -1.73 1.50
CA ALA A 28 -14.07 -2.41 2.14
C ALA A 28 -12.77 -1.65 1.86
N PHE A 29 -11.79 -1.85 2.74
CA PHE A 29 -10.46 -1.27 2.60
C PHE A 29 -9.49 -2.33 2.11
N GLU A 30 -8.67 -1.97 1.16
CA GLU A 30 -7.70 -2.88 0.56
C GLU A 30 -6.31 -2.31 0.74
N GLY A 31 -5.43 -3.07 1.38
CA GLY A 31 -4.04 -2.67 1.59
C GLY A 31 -3.16 -3.25 0.49
N LEU A 32 -2.39 -2.37 -0.15
CA LEU A 32 -1.48 -2.76 -1.23
C LEU A 32 -0.06 -2.42 -0.80
N ILE A 33 0.87 -3.32 -1.11
CA ILE A 33 2.25 -3.12 -0.71
C ILE A 33 3.20 -3.42 -1.86
N LEU A 34 4.22 -2.57 -1.99
CA LEU A 34 5.32 -2.79 -2.92
C LEU A 34 6.52 -3.26 -2.12
N ARG A 35 7.03 -4.44 -2.46
CA ARG A 35 8.09 -5.06 -1.69
C ARG A 35 9.40 -4.28 -1.75
N THR A 36 10.13 -4.34 -0.65
CA THR A 36 11.34 -3.57 -0.42
C THR A 36 12.41 -3.77 -1.49
N ASP A 37 12.64 -5.00 -1.89
CA ASP A 37 13.69 -5.31 -2.86
C ASP A 37 13.38 -4.68 -4.21
N ARG A 38 12.12 -4.65 -4.60
CA ARG A 38 11.73 -4.02 -5.85
C ARG A 38 11.81 -2.50 -5.72
N ALA A 39 11.38 -1.98 -4.59
CA ALA A 39 11.40 -0.54 -4.37
C ALA A 39 12.83 0.00 -4.42
N SER A 40 13.80 -0.71 -3.86
CA SER A 40 15.17 -0.25 -3.84
C SER A 40 15.81 -0.27 -5.24
N GLN A 41 15.34 -1.14 -6.10
CA GLN A 41 15.82 -1.20 -7.47
C GLN A 41 15.23 -0.11 -8.36
N LEU A 42 14.15 0.49 -7.89
CA LEU A 42 13.38 1.44 -8.68
C LEU A 42 13.36 2.81 -8.03
N ASP A 43 14.35 3.12 -7.22
CA ASP A 43 14.35 4.36 -6.42
C ASP A 43 14.22 5.62 -7.25
N HIS A 44 14.72 5.61 -8.48
CA HIS A 44 14.62 6.78 -9.36
C HIS A 44 13.25 6.91 -10.01
N ALA A 45 12.49 5.86 -10.02
CA ALA A 45 11.22 5.81 -10.71
C ALA A 45 10.10 5.35 -9.82
N CYS A 46 10.27 5.44 -8.50
CA CYS A 46 9.25 4.93 -7.58
C CYS A 46 7.90 5.61 -7.76
N TRP A 47 7.91 6.85 -8.19
CA TRP A 47 6.69 7.60 -8.46
C TRP A 47 6.00 7.16 -9.76
N GLU A 48 6.65 6.33 -10.56
CA GLU A 48 6.08 5.79 -11.79
C GLU A 48 5.43 4.42 -11.58
N HIS A 49 5.48 3.89 -10.36
CA HIS A 49 4.90 2.59 -10.10
C HIS A 49 3.41 2.61 -10.38
N ARG A 50 2.97 1.57 -11.04
CA ARG A 50 1.56 1.35 -11.27
C ARG A 50 0.99 0.55 -10.13
N ILE A 51 -0.31 0.71 -9.93
CA ILE A 51 -0.98 -0.03 -8.86
C ILE A 51 -0.83 -1.53 -9.02
N GLU A 52 -0.70 -2.01 -10.24
CA GLU A 52 -0.53 -3.43 -10.53
C GLU A 52 0.82 -3.99 -10.12
N ASP A 53 1.79 -3.11 -9.80
CA ASP A 53 3.08 -3.54 -9.27
C ASP A 53 2.99 -3.86 -7.78
N TYR A 54 1.89 -3.52 -7.15
CA TYR A 54 1.68 -3.74 -5.72
C TYR A 54 0.96 -5.07 -5.51
N GLU A 55 1.19 -5.67 -4.35
CA GLU A 55 0.52 -6.88 -3.95
C GLU A 55 -0.52 -6.55 -2.88
N VAL A 56 -1.66 -7.24 -2.92
CA VAL A 56 -2.67 -7.08 -1.89
C VAL A 56 -2.18 -7.77 -0.63
N CYS A 57 -2.05 -7.03 0.46
CA CYS A 57 -1.60 -7.61 1.73
C CYS A 57 -2.75 -7.81 2.71
N ALA A 58 -3.85 -7.07 2.56
CA ALA A 58 -4.98 -7.21 3.46
C ALA A 58 -6.22 -6.61 2.83
N VAL A 59 -7.37 -7.17 3.18
CA VAL A 59 -8.68 -6.61 2.83
C VAL A 59 -9.56 -6.74 4.06
N SER A 60 -10.23 -5.66 4.45
CA SER A 60 -11.08 -5.68 5.63
C SER A 60 -12.20 -4.66 5.48
N GLU A 61 -13.29 -4.88 6.20
CA GLU A 61 -14.39 -3.93 6.24
C GLU A 61 -14.07 -2.72 7.10
N THR A 62 -13.01 -2.79 7.91
CA THR A 62 -12.58 -1.68 8.75
C THR A 62 -11.13 -1.33 8.44
N LEU A 63 -10.75 -0.11 8.77
CA LEU A 63 -9.44 0.43 8.40
C LEU A 63 -8.30 -0.13 9.26
N LEU A 64 -8.54 -0.28 10.57
CA LEU A 64 -7.46 -0.60 11.50
C LEU A 64 -6.70 -1.90 11.20
N PRO A 65 -7.36 -3.02 10.89
CA PRO A 65 -6.64 -4.24 10.59
C PRO A 65 -5.71 -4.10 9.38
N VAL A 66 -6.13 -3.31 8.39
CA VAL A 66 -5.32 -3.08 7.20
C VAL A 66 -4.09 -2.24 7.54
N GLU A 67 -4.27 -1.20 8.35
CA GLU A 67 -3.16 -0.37 8.80
C GLU A 67 -2.15 -1.19 9.60
N GLU A 68 -2.63 -2.05 10.49
CA GLU A 68 -1.76 -2.89 11.30
C GLU A 68 -0.94 -3.84 10.44
N MET A 69 -1.56 -4.44 9.44
CA MET A 69 -0.89 -5.37 8.55
C MET A 69 0.21 -4.64 7.76
N ILE A 70 -0.09 -3.44 7.27
CA ILE A 70 0.88 -2.66 6.53
C ILE A 70 2.06 -2.27 7.41
N ASN A 71 1.78 -1.82 8.63
CA ASN A 71 2.85 -1.45 9.56
C ASN A 71 3.76 -2.62 9.85
N GLU A 72 3.18 -3.81 10.01
CA GLU A 72 3.95 -5.01 10.27
C GLU A 72 4.82 -5.38 9.07
N GLU A 73 4.24 -5.33 7.87
CA GLU A 73 4.97 -5.68 6.65
C GLU A 73 6.10 -4.72 6.33
N LEU A 74 5.91 -3.44 6.61
CA LEU A 74 6.93 -2.43 6.36
C LEU A 74 7.91 -2.25 7.51
N GLY A 75 7.63 -2.84 8.66
CA GLY A 75 8.48 -2.71 9.83
C GLY A 75 8.37 -1.36 10.51
N LEU A 76 7.20 -0.75 10.41
CA LEU A 76 6.95 0.54 11.03
C LEU A 76 6.56 0.41 12.51
#